data_b17f79ad506b8c735659a6273fd534d9
#
_entry.id   b17f79ad506b8c735659a6273fd534d9
#
_cell.length_a   1.000
_cell.length_b   1.000
_cell.length_c   1.000
_cell.angle_alpha   90.00
_cell.angle_beta   90.00
_cell.angle_gamma   90.00
#
_symmetry.space_group_name_H-M   'P 1'
#
loop_
_entity.id
_entity.type
_entity.pdbx_description
1 polymer ?
#
loop_
_entity_poly.entity_id
_entity_poly.type
_entity_poly.pdbx_seq_one_letter_code
_entity_poly.pdbx_strand_id
1 'polypeptide(L)'
;MRIFFSLLIMLTGLSVMAQDLDFPDFRQKKDNFSHIREKDIRSDVSTFCLAGVDESVGKPPLPSIPVVDYGPNFMKYANDHIQVIIRTGVFIAARHKLMQQEGHLLRIDGKPYYGGIIGQPPHTTIESITVVVDKDTVPIPKTAYFDLYDPKFSFNENGATRTRNGVFLSNDKHTFYIYMLNIDNKGTEYTWVIRDKQYMRRVVDFGFLN
;
A
#
# COMPACT_ATOMS: atom_id res chain seq x y z
N MET A 1 -42.93 -60.30 -15.27
CA MET A 1 -42.94 -58.83 -15.45
C MET A 1 -41.99 -58.26 -14.41
N ARG A 2 -40.75 -57.94 -14.83
CA ARG A 2 -39.66 -57.48 -13.94
C ARG A 2 -39.57 -55.98 -14.08
N ILE A 3 -39.85 -55.26 -12.99
CA ILE A 3 -39.76 -53.80 -12.91
C ILE A 3 -38.34 -53.49 -12.47
N PHE A 4 -37.52 -52.98 -13.36
CA PHE A 4 -36.20 -52.41 -13.03
C PHE A 4 -36.40 -51.02 -12.42
N PHE A 5 -36.14 -50.89 -11.14
CA PHE A 5 -36.00 -49.61 -10.47
C PHE A 5 -34.58 -49.08 -10.74
N SER A 6 -34.47 -48.19 -11.70
CA SER A 6 -33.23 -47.43 -11.91
C SER A 6 -33.16 -46.31 -10.87
N LEU A 7 -32.35 -46.51 -9.83
CA LEU A 7 -32.01 -45.51 -8.85
C LEU A 7 -31.00 -44.54 -9.50
N LEU A 8 -31.53 -43.43 -10.03
CA LEU A 8 -30.73 -42.34 -10.55
C LEU A 8 -30.15 -41.57 -9.33
N ILE A 9 -28.96 -41.93 -8.92
CA ILE A 9 -28.19 -41.14 -7.94
C ILE A 9 -27.77 -39.85 -8.64
N MET A 10 -28.52 -38.78 -8.41
CA MET A 10 -28.06 -37.42 -8.72
C MET A 10 -26.88 -37.12 -7.79
N LEU A 11 -25.68 -37.34 -8.28
CA LEU A 11 -24.46 -36.71 -7.70
C LEU A 11 -24.58 -35.22 -7.96
N THR A 12 -25.25 -34.49 -7.07
CA THR A 12 -25.05 -33.05 -6.95
C THR A 12 -23.59 -32.84 -6.48
N GLY A 13 -22.72 -32.63 -7.44
CA GLY A 13 -21.39 -32.13 -7.17
C GLY A 13 -21.52 -30.82 -6.40
N LEU A 14 -21.41 -30.90 -5.08
CA LEU A 14 -21.08 -29.73 -4.27
C LEU A 14 -19.71 -29.28 -4.75
N SER A 15 -19.72 -28.34 -5.70
CA SER A 15 -18.56 -27.52 -5.94
C SER A 15 -18.27 -26.81 -4.62
N VAL A 16 -17.43 -27.42 -3.79
CA VAL A 16 -16.74 -26.71 -2.73
C VAL A 16 -15.92 -25.69 -3.50
N MET A 17 -16.47 -24.50 -3.70
CA MET A 17 -15.69 -23.33 -3.97
C MET A 17 -14.78 -23.24 -2.75
N ALA A 18 -13.56 -23.79 -2.87
CA ALA A 18 -12.47 -23.40 -2.02
C ALA A 18 -12.43 -21.87 -2.19
N GLN A 19 -13.05 -21.17 -1.25
CA GLN A 19 -12.87 -19.73 -1.14
C GLN A 19 -11.40 -19.65 -0.71
N ASP A 20 -10.52 -19.47 -1.71
CA ASP A 20 -9.19 -18.97 -1.46
C ASP A 20 -9.41 -17.81 -0.51
N LEU A 21 -8.89 -17.96 0.72
CA LEU A 21 -8.82 -16.88 1.68
C LEU A 21 -8.19 -15.73 0.91
N ASP A 22 -9.00 -14.76 0.54
CA ASP A 22 -8.64 -13.72 -0.43
C ASP A 22 -7.73 -12.71 0.28
N PHE A 23 -6.59 -13.23 0.74
CA PHE A 23 -5.48 -12.38 1.13
C PHE A 23 -5.07 -11.60 -0.11
N PRO A 24 -4.85 -10.30 0.01
CA PRO A 24 -4.43 -9.51 -1.12
C PRO A 24 -3.22 -10.17 -1.78
N ASP A 25 -3.41 -10.81 -2.93
CA ASP A 25 -2.29 -11.32 -3.71
C ASP A 25 -1.68 -10.15 -4.49
N PHE A 26 -0.67 -9.55 -3.91
CA PHE A 26 0.05 -8.43 -4.48
C PHE A 26 0.75 -8.80 -5.80
N ARG A 27 1.07 -10.07 -6.01
CA ARG A 27 1.75 -10.54 -7.23
C ARG A 27 0.89 -10.47 -8.47
N GLN A 28 -0.43 -10.51 -8.32
CA GLN A 28 -1.38 -10.46 -9.44
C GLN A 28 -1.94 -9.04 -9.68
N LYS A 29 -1.61 -8.07 -8.84
CA LYS A 29 -2.12 -6.70 -8.99
C LYS A 29 -1.34 -5.91 -10.01
N LYS A 30 -2.06 -5.07 -10.77
CA LYS A 30 -1.47 -4.14 -11.76
C LYS A 30 -0.61 -3.05 -11.13
N ASP A 31 -0.69 -2.88 -9.84
CA ASP A 31 -0.03 -1.82 -9.07
C ASP A 31 1.18 -2.29 -8.26
N ASN A 32 1.69 -3.50 -8.44
CA ASN A 32 2.92 -3.94 -7.78
C ASN A 32 4.18 -3.56 -8.61
N PHE A 33 5.37 -3.69 -7.98
CA PHE A 33 6.66 -3.35 -8.59
C PHE A 33 6.89 -4.06 -9.92
N SER A 34 6.56 -5.35 -10.04
CA SER A 34 6.77 -6.15 -11.24
C SER A 34 5.94 -5.65 -12.45
N HIS A 35 4.88 -4.87 -12.22
CA HIS A 35 4.00 -4.30 -13.23
C HIS A 35 4.34 -2.86 -13.61
N ILE A 36 5.42 -2.29 -13.09
CA ILE A 36 5.92 -0.99 -13.54
C ILE A 36 6.55 -1.18 -14.92
N ARG A 37 5.93 -0.61 -15.95
CA ARG A 37 6.38 -0.73 -17.34
C ARG A 37 7.40 0.33 -17.75
N GLU A 38 7.30 1.51 -17.10
CA GLU A 38 8.17 2.65 -17.34
C GLU A 38 9.55 2.35 -16.74
N LYS A 39 10.55 2.17 -17.61
CA LYS A 39 11.89 1.73 -17.20
C LYS A 39 12.59 2.70 -16.26
N ASP A 40 12.37 4.00 -16.44
CA ASP A 40 12.89 5.06 -15.59
C ASP A 40 12.27 4.99 -14.19
N ILE A 41 10.92 4.94 -14.09
CA ILE A 41 10.20 4.80 -12.82
C ILE A 41 10.60 3.50 -12.11
N ARG A 42 10.64 2.38 -12.84
CA ARG A 42 11.04 1.09 -12.26
C ARG A 42 12.48 1.13 -11.71
N SER A 43 13.39 1.75 -12.48
CA SER A 43 14.77 1.95 -12.05
C SER A 43 14.87 2.78 -10.78
N ASP A 44 14.15 3.89 -10.71
CA ASP A 44 14.13 4.77 -9.55
C ASP A 44 13.53 4.07 -8.33
N VAL A 45 12.34 3.48 -8.47
CA VAL A 45 11.63 2.79 -7.38
C VAL A 45 12.48 1.66 -6.80
N SER A 46 13.24 0.93 -7.62
CA SER A 46 14.13 -0.13 -7.14
C SER A 46 15.16 0.35 -6.11
N THR A 47 15.53 1.63 -6.10
CA THR A 47 16.59 2.16 -5.22
C THR A 47 16.16 2.34 -3.76
N PHE A 48 14.85 2.35 -3.46
CA PHE A 48 14.32 2.55 -2.10
C PHE A 48 13.24 1.55 -1.70
N CYS A 49 12.67 0.80 -2.65
CA CYS A 49 11.63 -0.20 -2.44
C CYS A 49 12.27 -1.59 -2.19
N LEU A 50 11.83 -2.32 -1.18
CA LEU A 50 12.35 -3.66 -0.88
C LEU A 50 11.98 -4.65 -1.99
N ALA A 51 10.80 -4.51 -2.60
CA ALA A 51 10.37 -5.37 -3.71
C ALA A 51 11.25 -5.27 -4.94
N GLY A 52 12.05 -4.18 -5.06
CA GLY A 52 12.95 -3.93 -6.18
C GLY A 52 14.44 -4.05 -5.83
N VAL A 53 14.79 -4.52 -4.63
CA VAL A 53 16.18 -4.49 -4.14
C VAL A 53 17.18 -5.18 -5.06
N ASP A 54 16.79 -6.27 -5.71
CA ASP A 54 17.67 -6.98 -6.67
C ASP A 54 18.01 -6.15 -7.91
N GLU A 55 17.12 -5.24 -8.30
CA GLU A 55 17.34 -4.33 -9.42
C GLU A 55 18.12 -3.07 -9.05
N SER A 56 18.31 -2.81 -7.75
CA SER A 56 19.01 -1.63 -7.25
C SER A 56 20.54 -1.79 -7.20
N VAL A 57 21.06 -2.99 -7.41
CA VAL A 57 22.48 -3.28 -7.29
C VAL A 57 23.32 -2.36 -8.18
N GLY A 58 24.22 -1.63 -7.56
CA GLY A 58 25.08 -0.66 -8.26
C GLY A 58 24.45 0.69 -8.60
N LYS A 59 23.17 0.91 -8.25
CA LYS A 59 22.52 2.22 -8.44
C LYS A 59 22.73 3.12 -7.22
N PRO A 60 23.03 4.40 -7.43
CA PRO A 60 23.07 5.36 -6.32
C PRO A 60 21.67 5.59 -5.77
N PRO A 61 21.52 5.82 -4.45
CA PRO A 61 20.23 6.18 -3.86
C PRO A 61 19.76 7.53 -4.41
N LEU A 62 18.43 7.66 -4.57
CA LEU A 62 17.84 8.93 -4.97
C LEU A 62 17.95 9.98 -3.85
N PRO A 63 18.06 11.27 -4.20
CA PRO A 63 17.95 12.36 -3.24
C PRO A 63 16.60 12.31 -2.52
N SER A 64 16.59 12.57 -1.21
CA SER A 64 15.38 12.59 -0.41
C SER A 64 15.02 13.99 0.06
N ILE A 65 13.71 14.25 0.19
CA ILE A 65 13.18 15.44 0.84
C ILE A 65 13.18 15.21 2.35
N PRO A 66 13.70 16.14 3.16
CA PRO A 66 13.78 15.96 4.60
C PRO A 66 12.38 15.95 5.26
N VAL A 67 12.27 15.21 6.36
CA VAL A 67 11.17 15.34 7.30
C VAL A 67 11.35 16.66 8.05
N VAL A 68 10.35 17.53 8.00
CA VAL A 68 10.39 18.84 8.68
C VAL A 68 9.48 18.88 9.90
N ASP A 69 8.49 18.00 9.96
CA ASP A 69 7.56 17.89 11.07
C ASP A 69 6.91 16.50 11.11
N TYR A 70 6.60 15.99 12.29
CA TYR A 70 5.92 14.70 12.43
C TYR A 70 5.20 14.57 13.77
N GLY A 71 4.18 13.73 13.81
CA GLY A 71 3.43 13.39 15.00
C GLY A 71 2.85 11.97 14.93
N PRO A 72 2.07 11.55 15.91
CA PRO A 72 1.47 10.22 15.93
C PRO A 72 0.57 9.94 14.75
N ASN A 73 -0.05 10.98 14.18
CA ASN A 73 -1.07 10.90 13.15
C ASN A 73 -0.72 11.67 11.87
N PHE A 74 0.50 12.17 11.74
CA PHE A 74 0.94 12.83 10.52
C PHE A 74 2.44 12.78 10.34
N MET A 75 2.87 12.97 9.09
CA MET A 75 4.24 13.20 8.70
C MET A 75 4.30 14.25 7.59
N LYS A 76 5.23 15.19 7.72
CA LYS A 76 5.45 16.29 6.78
C LYS A 76 6.87 16.28 6.26
N TYR A 77 6.99 16.27 4.95
CA TYR A 77 8.24 16.46 4.21
C TYR A 77 8.19 17.80 3.49
N ALA A 78 9.28 18.54 3.47
CA ALA A 78 9.34 19.77 2.70
C ALA A 78 10.76 20.14 2.31
N ASN A 79 10.89 20.78 1.14
CA ASN A 79 12.01 21.59 0.69
C ASN A 79 11.47 22.90 0.09
N ASP A 80 12.31 23.65 -0.63
CA ASP A 80 11.92 24.94 -1.21
C ASP A 80 10.81 24.84 -2.27
N HIS A 81 10.66 23.66 -2.90
CA HIS A 81 9.74 23.44 -4.03
C HIS A 81 8.61 22.49 -3.74
N ILE A 82 8.83 21.47 -2.89
CA ILE A 82 7.89 20.38 -2.69
C ILE A 82 7.53 20.28 -1.21
N GLN A 83 6.24 20.19 -0.92
CA GLN A 83 5.71 19.82 0.38
C GLN A 83 4.77 18.63 0.25
N VAL A 84 4.98 17.63 1.12
CA VAL A 84 4.11 16.46 1.24
C VAL A 84 3.66 16.33 2.69
N ILE A 85 2.36 16.20 2.91
CA ILE A 85 1.78 15.95 4.23
C ILE A 85 0.89 14.72 4.12
N ILE A 86 1.16 13.71 4.93
CA ILE A 86 0.31 12.52 5.08
C ILE A 86 -0.34 12.58 6.44
N ARG A 87 -1.66 12.41 6.52
CA ARG A 87 -2.42 12.41 7.77
C ARG A 87 -3.24 11.14 7.90
N THR A 88 -3.33 10.65 9.13
CA THR A 88 -4.25 9.57 9.48
C THR A 88 -5.40 10.08 10.33
N GLY A 89 -6.55 9.45 10.16
CA GLY A 89 -7.71 9.60 11.02
C GLY A 89 -8.06 8.28 11.71
N VAL A 90 -8.94 8.34 12.68
CA VAL A 90 -9.43 7.15 13.40
C VAL A 90 -10.29 6.31 12.47
N PHE A 91 -10.04 5.00 12.40
CA PHE A 91 -10.95 4.06 11.74
C PHE A 91 -12.14 3.76 12.66
N ILE A 92 -13.35 4.05 12.19
CA ILE A 92 -14.58 3.81 12.94
C ILE A 92 -15.28 2.58 12.35
N ALA A 93 -15.04 1.41 12.94
CA ALA A 93 -15.54 0.13 12.43
C ALA A 93 -17.07 0.12 12.17
N ALA A 94 -17.85 0.81 12.99
CA ALA A 94 -19.31 0.92 12.83
C ALA A 94 -19.76 1.65 11.53
N ARG A 95 -18.86 2.34 10.86
CA ARG A 95 -19.13 3.03 9.57
C ARG A 95 -18.78 2.19 8.34
N HIS A 96 -18.27 0.97 8.56
CA HIS A 96 -17.76 0.10 7.51
C HIS A 96 -18.45 -1.27 7.55
N LYS A 97 -18.62 -1.87 6.37
CA LYS A 97 -19.05 -3.26 6.26
C LYS A 97 -17.84 -4.16 6.37
N LEU A 98 -17.66 -4.77 7.54
CA LEU A 98 -16.57 -5.71 7.80
C LEU A 98 -17.01 -7.12 7.40
N MET A 99 -16.28 -7.76 6.49
CA MET A 99 -16.45 -9.16 6.14
C MET A 99 -15.44 -9.98 6.89
N GLN A 100 -15.91 -10.86 7.75
CA GLN A 100 -15.07 -11.73 8.58
C GLN A 100 -15.38 -13.19 8.30
N GLN A 101 -14.36 -14.04 8.43
CA GLN A 101 -14.48 -15.50 8.39
C GLN A 101 -13.63 -16.08 9.53
N GLU A 102 -14.24 -16.96 10.33
CA GLU A 102 -13.58 -17.59 11.48
C GLU A 102 -12.89 -16.59 12.43
N GLY A 103 -13.49 -15.40 12.61
CA GLY A 103 -12.94 -14.31 13.43
C GLY A 103 -11.86 -13.47 12.74
N HIS A 104 -11.47 -13.78 11.51
CA HIS A 104 -10.48 -13.01 10.75
C HIS A 104 -11.15 -12.05 9.79
N LEU A 105 -10.73 -10.77 9.80
CA LEU A 105 -11.17 -9.76 8.85
C LEU A 105 -10.57 -10.06 7.47
N LEU A 106 -11.43 -10.19 6.47
CA LEU A 106 -11.03 -10.46 5.08
C LEU A 106 -11.18 -9.24 4.18
N ARG A 107 -12.26 -8.47 4.37
CA ARG A 107 -12.56 -7.31 3.52
C ARG A 107 -13.18 -6.17 4.33
N ILE A 108 -12.94 -4.96 3.88
CA ILE A 108 -13.58 -3.73 4.36
C ILE A 108 -14.37 -3.16 3.18
N ASP A 109 -15.68 -2.91 3.37
CA ASP A 109 -16.60 -2.41 2.32
C ASP A 109 -16.56 -3.25 1.03
N GLY A 110 -16.41 -4.57 1.18
CA GLY A 110 -16.35 -5.52 0.07
C GLY A 110 -15.03 -5.51 -0.72
N LYS A 111 -14.03 -4.73 -0.27
CA LYS A 111 -12.73 -4.59 -0.97
C LYS A 111 -11.58 -5.16 -0.14
N PRO A 112 -10.51 -5.63 -0.79
CA PRO A 112 -9.24 -5.90 -0.12
C PRO A 112 -8.71 -4.65 0.58
N TYR A 113 -8.01 -4.84 1.68
CA TYR A 113 -7.38 -3.76 2.43
C TYR A 113 -5.90 -4.09 2.67
N TYR A 114 -5.11 -3.06 2.95
CA TYR A 114 -3.66 -3.16 3.12
C TYR A 114 -3.23 -2.48 4.41
N GLY A 115 -2.24 -3.06 5.09
CA GLY A 115 -1.78 -2.59 6.39
C GLY A 115 -2.65 -3.09 7.54
N GLY A 116 -2.36 -2.64 8.75
CA GLY A 116 -2.98 -3.13 9.97
C GLY A 116 -2.56 -4.55 10.36
N ILE A 117 -3.08 -5.08 11.44
CA ILE A 117 -2.84 -6.46 11.87
C ILE A 117 -3.73 -7.39 11.06
N ILE A 118 -3.13 -8.40 10.42
CA ILE A 118 -3.87 -9.37 9.60
C ILE A 118 -5.01 -9.99 10.41
N GLY A 119 -6.20 -9.97 9.83
CA GLY A 119 -7.39 -10.55 10.42
C GLY A 119 -8.08 -9.69 11.48
N GLN A 120 -7.53 -8.54 11.86
CA GLN A 120 -8.13 -7.64 12.83
C GLN A 120 -8.63 -6.33 12.17
N PRO A 121 -9.70 -5.71 12.71
CA PRO A 121 -10.06 -4.37 12.29
C PRO A 121 -8.93 -3.38 12.54
N PRO A 122 -8.63 -2.49 11.60
CA PRO A 122 -7.60 -1.47 11.80
C PRO A 122 -8.03 -0.40 12.82
N HIS A 123 -7.06 0.38 13.31
CA HIS A 123 -7.29 1.48 14.24
C HIS A 123 -7.34 2.83 13.52
N THR A 124 -6.55 2.95 12.44
CA THR A 124 -6.41 4.19 11.68
C THR A 124 -6.51 3.95 10.18
N THR A 125 -6.85 5.01 9.45
CA THR A 125 -6.84 5.03 7.97
C THR A 125 -6.07 6.26 7.50
N ILE A 126 -5.55 6.25 6.28
CA ILE A 126 -5.03 7.47 5.67
C ILE A 126 -6.23 8.38 5.35
N GLU A 127 -6.27 9.52 6.02
CA GLU A 127 -7.31 10.54 5.85
C GLU A 127 -7.02 11.43 4.64
N SER A 128 -5.76 11.85 4.50
CA SER A 128 -5.33 12.70 3.39
C SER A 128 -3.85 12.53 3.05
N ILE A 129 -3.55 12.70 1.75
CA ILE A 129 -2.21 12.95 1.23
C ILE A 129 -2.27 14.29 0.50
N THR A 130 -1.65 15.31 1.08
CA THR A 130 -1.57 16.64 0.51
C THR A 130 -0.20 16.85 -0.11
N VAL A 131 -0.17 17.21 -1.38
CA VAL A 131 1.06 17.45 -2.15
C VAL A 131 0.99 18.86 -2.73
N VAL A 132 2.04 19.65 -2.51
CA VAL A 132 2.20 20.99 -3.08
C VAL A 132 3.55 21.06 -3.78
N VAL A 133 3.57 21.54 -5.01
CA VAL A 133 4.78 21.74 -5.83
C VAL A 133 4.79 23.18 -6.34
N ASP A 134 5.77 23.98 -5.97
CA ASP A 134 5.90 25.41 -6.35
C ASP A 134 4.62 26.22 -6.07
N LYS A 135 3.93 25.96 -4.96
CA LYS A 135 2.63 26.54 -4.53
C LYS A 135 1.38 25.94 -5.21
N ASP A 136 1.51 25.10 -6.22
CA ASP A 136 0.39 24.42 -6.85
C ASP A 136 0.04 23.14 -6.08
N THR A 137 -1.25 22.93 -5.79
CA THR A 137 -1.69 21.66 -5.19
C THR A 137 -1.80 20.58 -6.26
N VAL A 138 -1.13 19.45 -6.02
CA VAL A 138 -1.25 18.25 -6.86
C VAL A 138 -2.36 17.36 -6.28
N PRO A 139 -3.46 17.13 -7.01
CA PRO A 139 -4.57 16.33 -6.51
C PRO A 139 -4.19 14.85 -6.46
N ILE A 140 -4.20 14.27 -5.26
CA ILE A 140 -4.09 12.81 -5.07
C ILE A 140 -5.50 12.26 -4.88
N PRO A 141 -6.01 11.42 -5.78
CA PRO A 141 -7.38 10.91 -5.67
C PRO A 141 -7.52 10.02 -4.44
N LYS A 142 -8.66 10.07 -3.75
CA LYS A 142 -8.91 9.26 -2.55
C LYS A 142 -8.77 7.76 -2.82
N THR A 143 -9.06 7.32 -4.05
CA THR A 143 -8.88 5.93 -4.50
C THR A 143 -7.43 5.46 -4.47
N ALA A 144 -6.46 6.38 -4.39
CA ALA A 144 -5.05 6.06 -4.28
C ALA A 144 -4.60 5.67 -2.85
N TYR A 145 -5.46 5.85 -1.83
CA TYR A 145 -5.07 5.59 -0.44
C TYR A 145 -6.21 5.16 0.51
N PHE A 146 -7.48 5.11 0.05
CA PHE A 146 -8.63 4.83 0.93
C PHE A 146 -8.64 3.40 1.52
N ASP A 147 -7.90 2.48 0.94
CA ASP A 147 -7.78 1.08 1.32
C ASP A 147 -6.49 0.78 2.12
N LEU A 148 -5.78 1.84 2.55
CA LEU A 148 -4.55 1.75 3.32
C LEU A 148 -4.82 2.10 4.78
N TYR A 149 -4.42 1.18 5.68
CA TYR A 149 -4.74 1.27 7.10
C TYR A 149 -3.50 1.12 7.97
N ASP A 150 -3.58 1.64 9.18
CA ASP A 150 -2.55 1.59 10.23
C ASP A 150 -1.11 1.89 9.74
N PRO A 151 -0.89 2.98 8.97
CA PRO A 151 0.46 3.31 8.54
C PRO A 151 1.35 3.66 9.73
N LYS A 152 2.61 3.27 9.67
CA LYS A 152 3.62 3.60 10.68
C LYS A 152 4.48 4.75 10.21
N PHE A 153 4.35 5.90 10.82
CA PHE A 153 5.15 7.07 10.46
C PHE A 153 6.55 7.01 11.04
N SER A 154 6.69 6.52 12.27
CA SER A 154 7.98 6.45 12.96
C SER A 154 8.04 5.26 13.92
N PHE A 155 9.25 4.93 14.33
CA PHE A 155 9.54 3.93 15.36
C PHE A 155 10.74 4.39 16.19
N ASN A 156 10.86 3.85 17.40
CA ASN A 156 12.01 4.13 18.26
C ASN A 156 13.07 3.04 18.08
N GLU A 157 14.29 3.47 17.84
CA GLU A 157 15.46 2.60 17.75
C GLU A 157 16.61 3.20 18.56
N ASN A 158 17.06 2.49 19.57
CA ASN A 158 18.15 2.94 20.46
C ASN A 158 17.94 4.35 21.03
N GLY A 159 16.70 4.69 21.41
CA GLY A 159 16.35 6.00 21.97
C GLY A 159 16.18 7.14 20.94
N ALA A 160 16.37 6.85 19.66
CA ALA A 160 16.13 7.82 18.57
C ALA A 160 14.85 7.48 17.82
N THR A 161 14.06 8.51 17.49
CA THR A 161 12.91 8.36 16.61
C THR A 161 13.40 8.30 15.16
N ARG A 162 13.03 7.23 14.46
CA ARG A 162 13.39 6.99 13.07
C ARG A 162 12.16 6.77 12.21
N THR A 163 12.30 6.93 10.91
CA THR A 163 11.29 6.57 9.90
C THR A 163 11.91 5.73 8.81
N ARG A 164 11.09 4.87 8.21
CA ARG A 164 11.43 4.16 6.95
C ARG A 164 10.64 4.70 5.77
N ASN A 165 9.84 5.72 6.02
CA ASN A 165 9.11 6.44 5.01
C ASN A 165 9.98 7.54 4.41
N GLY A 166 9.73 7.92 3.17
CA GLY A 166 10.52 8.94 2.50
C GLY A 166 9.80 9.58 1.32
N VAL A 167 10.31 10.73 0.93
CA VAL A 167 9.97 11.35 -0.36
C VAL A 167 11.25 11.47 -1.16
N PHE A 168 11.32 10.80 -2.31
CA PHE A 168 12.52 10.68 -3.13
C PHE A 168 12.35 11.42 -4.45
N LEU A 169 13.39 12.12 -4.89
CA LEU A 169 13.42 12.86 -6.14
C LEU A 169 14.11 12.06 -7.22
N SER A 170 13.47 11.92 -8.38
CA SER A 170 14.14 11.40 -9.56
C SER A 170 15.22 12.36 -10.07
N ASN A 171 16.23 11.81 -10.72
CA ASN A 171 17.25 12.61 -11.39
C ASN A 171 16.70 13.37 -12.61
N ASP A 172 15.53 13.04 -13.11
CA ASP A 172 14.84 13.75 -14.20
C ASP A 172 14.29 15.11 -13.75
N LYS A 173 14.25 15.39 -12.44
CA LYS A 173 13.72 16.61 -11.80
C LYS A 173 12.22 16.88 -12.00
N HIS A 174 11.52 15.98 -12.67
CA HIS A 174 10.09 16.06 -12.97
C HIS A 174 9.27 15.03 -12.20
N THR A 175 9.93 13.96 -11.73
CA THR A 175 9.31 12.84 -11.02
C THR A 175 9.76 12.81 -9.56
N PHE A 176 8.83 12.56 -8.66
CA PHE A 176 9.15 12.22 -7.27
C PHE A 176 8.21 11.15 -6.75
N TYR A 177 8.65 10.51 -5.68
CA TYR A 177 8.02 9.34 -5.11
C TYR A 177 7.73 9.59 -3.64
N ILE A 178 6.51 9.30 -3.20
CA ILE A 178 6.15 9.25 -1.79
C ILE A 178 6.15 7.78 -1.40
N TYR A 179 7.02 7.39 -0.49
CA TYR A 179 7.21 6.01 -0.08
C TYR A 179 6.86 5.81 1.38
N MET A 180 6.13 4.75 1.67
CA MET A 180 5.82 4.32 3.03
C MET A 180 6.02 2.82 3.17
N LEU A 181 6.70 2.42 4.25
CA LEU A 181 6.91 1.03 4.61
C LEU A 181 6.23 0.72 5.95
N ASN A 182 5.27 -0.19 5.92
CA ASN A 182 4.64 -0.72 7.12
C ASN A 182 5.18 -2.13 7.44
N ILE A 183 6.07 -2.21 8.42
CA ILE A 183 6.77 -3.46 8.77
C ILE A 183 5.91 -4.41 9.59
N ASP A 184 4.92 -3.91 10.33
CA ASP A 184 4.22 -4.69 11.35
C ASP A 184 3.40 -5.87 10.79
N ASN A 185 3.22 -5.98 9.48
CA ASN A 185 2.46 -7.04 8.86
C ASN A 185 2.99 -7.44 7.49
N LYS A 186 4.17 -8.05 7.46
CA LYS A 186 4.80 -8.54 6.23
C LYS A 186 5.44 -7.45 5.35
N GLY A 187 5.72 -6.26 5.90
CA GLY A 187 6.46 -5.24 5.17
C GLY A 187 5.71 -4.69 3.96
N THR A 188 4.44 -4.31 4.14
CA THR A 188 3.69 -3.68 3.05
C THR A 188 4.31 -2.35 2.66
N GLU A 189 4.59 -2.20 1.39
CA GLU A 189 5.19 -1.01 0.78
C GLU A 189 4.16 -0.26 -0.05
N TYR A 190 4.11 1.05 0.10
CA TYR A 190 3.28 1.93 -0.69
C TYR A 190 4.15 2.97 -1.37
N THR A 191 4.02 3.13 -2.67
CA THR A 191 4.71 4.18 -3.43
C THR A 191 3.70 4.92 -4.29
N TRP A 192 3.58 6.22 -4.09
CA TRP A 192 2.84 7.11 -5.00
C TRP A 192 3.83 7.81 -5.91
N VAL A 193 3.57 7.71 -7.20
CA VAL A 193 4.40 8.31 -8.27
C VAL A 193 3.74 9.60 -8.71
N ILE A 194 4.45 10.71 -8.60
CA ILE A 194 4.05 12.01 -9.08
C ILE A 194 5.03 12.46 -10.16
N ARG A 195 4.52 12.83 -11.34
CA ARG A 195 5.32 13.32 -12.46
C ARG A 195 4.66 14.54 -13.08
N ASP A 196 5.43 15.58 -13.39
CA ASP A 196 4.94 16.82 -14.00
C ASP A 196 3.75 17.43 -13.24
N LYS A 197 3.83 17.46 -11.91
CA LYS A 197 2.77 17.92 -11.00
C LYS A 197 1.45 17.15 -11.14
N GLN A 198 1.49 15.89 -11.56
CA GLN A 198 0.32 15.02 -11.69
C GLN A 198 0.54 13.68 -10.98
N TYR A 199 -0.51 13.21 -10.31
CA TYR A 199 -0.53 11.85 -9.79
C TYR A 199 -0.62 10.86 -10.93
N MET A 200 0.39 9.99 -11.06
CA MET A 200 0.46 8.99 -12.12
C MET A 200 -0.15 7.66 -11.70
N ARG A 201 0.35 7.11 -10.60
CA ARG A 201 -0.04 5.79 -10.09
C ARG A 201 0.41 5.59 -8.66
N ARG A 202 -0.11 4.54 -8.04
CA ARG A 202 0.50 3.96 -6.84
C ARG A 202 1.03 2.56 -7.15
N VAL A 203 2.01 2.17 -6.37
CA VAL A 203 2.55 0.82 -6.29
C VAL A 203 2.34 0.31 -4.88
N VAL A 204 1.83 -0.92 -4.74
CA VAL A 204 1.66 -1.57 -3.44
C VAL A 204 2.29 -2.94 -3.52
N ASP A 205 3.23 -3.21 -2.64
CA ASP A 205 3.95 -4.49 -2.63
C ASP A 205 4.17 -5.00 -1.21
N PHE A 206 4.63 -6.23 -1.11
CA PHE A 206 5.13 -6.80 0.13
C PHE A 206 6.65 -6.85 0.08
N GLY A 207 7.31 -6.34 1.12
CA GLY A 207 8.72 -6.57 1.31
C GLY A 207 9.04 -8.05 1.59
N PHE A 208 10.31 -8.42 1.47
CA PHE A 208 10.82 -9.79 1.65
C PHE A 208 10.73 -10.36 3.08
N LEU A 209 10.04 -9.71 3.98
CA LEU A 209 9.94 -10.10 5.39
C LEU A 209 8.88 -11.20 5.63
N ASN A 210 8.77 -12.16 4.75
CA ASN A 210 7.97 -13.38 4.93
C ASN A 210 8.80 -14.49 5.51
#